data_f86811dec4409acd0add68087c837dec
#
_entry.id   f86811dec4409acd0add68087c837dec
#
_cell.length_a   1.000
_cell.length_b   1.000
_cell.length_c   1.000
_cell.angle_alpha   90.00
_cell.angle_beta   90.00
_cell.angle_gamma   90.00
#
_symmetry.space_group_name_H-M   'P 1'
#
loop_
_entity.id
_entity.type
_entity.pdbx_description
1 polymer ?
#
loop_
_entity_poly.entity_id
_entity_poly.type
_entity_poly.pdbx_seq_one_letter_code
_entity_poly.pdbx_strand_id
1 'polypeptide(L)'
;SQLSRAFEKHGITSKYTISLVWDGKYTDDLDIHVILHDGTEIYYGCRKARGCILDFDANVTHGEEEPVENVSVVLGTYKILVNNYTRRTCGDVPFQVIIRQDGVIVETYDEIWPRHRHSGDKMNICTYTFKESAPVELVMSDAEKRRAAAHEKEWTEKFSPEVNLATLESFP
;
A
#
# COMPACT_ATOMS: atom_id res chain seq x y z
N SER A 1 -11.55 5.64 9.85
CA SER A 1 -11.10 4.50 10.67
C SER A 1 -9.79 4.85 11.38
N GLN A 2 -9.47 4.16 12.45
CA GLN A 2 -8.21 4.32 13.20
C GLN A 2 -6.99 4.19 12.29
N LEU A 3 -7.05 3.27 11.33
CA LEU A 3 -6.03 3.05 10.31
C LEU A 3 -5.79 4.26 9.40
N SER A 4 -6.84 4.93 8.94
CA SER A 4 -6.68 6.12 8.10
C SER A 4 -5.90 7.20 8.84
N ARG A 5 -6.14 7.37 10.13
CA ARG A 5 -5.40 8.34 10.97
C ARG A 5 -3.95 7.95 11.17
N ALA A 6 -3.65 6.67 11.38
CA ALA A 6 -2.28 6.19 11.53
C ALA A 6 -1.47 6.42 10.24
N PHE A 7 -2.06 6.13 9.07
CA PHE A 7 -1.41 6.39 7.77
C PHE A 7 -1.20 7.89 7.49
N GLU A 8 -2.20 8.73 7.79
CA GLU A 8 -2.08 10.19 7.65
C GLU A 8 -1.01 10.76 8.57
N LYS A 9 -0.96 10.29 9.82
CA LYS A 9 0.02 10.72 10.82
C LYS A 9 1.46 10.42 10.41
N HIS A 10 1.70 9.29 9.72
CA HIS A 10 3.03 8.83 9.33
C HIS A 10 3.43 9.14 7.88
N GLY A 11 2.54 9.81 7.12
CA GLY A 11 2.84 10.27 5.75
C GLY A 11 3.15 9.14 4.76
N ILE A 12 2.54 7.96 4.95
CA ILE A 12 2.75 6.80 4.09
C ILE A 12 2.09 7.03 2.74
N THR A 13 2.89 7.24 1.70
CA THR A 13 2.44 7.56 0.33
C THR A 13 2.76 6.47 -0.69
N SER A 14 3.33 5.35 -0.27
CA SER A 14 3.71 4.26 -1.18
C SER A 14 2.49 3.62 -1.84
N LYS A 15 2.67 3.25 -3.12
CA LYS A 15 1.62 2.62 -3.94
C LYS A 15 1.18 1.25 -3.41
N TYR A 16 2.14 0.46 -2.89
CA TYR A 16 1.92 -0.89 -2.38
C TYR A 16 2.45 -0.98 -0.96
N THR A 17 1.60 -1.34 -0.01
CA THR A 17 1.99 -1.42 1.40
C THR A 17 1.43 -2.65 2.10
N ILE A 18 2.20 -3.17 3.03
CA ILE A 18 1.82 -4.22 3.97
C ILE A 18 2.00 -3.64 5.36
N SER A 19 0.93 -3.57 6.13
CA SER A 19 0.93 -2.94 7.45
C SER A 19 0.48 -3.91 8.51
N LEU A 20 1.17 -3.91 9.66
CA LEU A 20 0.80 -4.60 10.88
C LEU A 20 0.27 -3.57 11.87
N VAL A 21 -0.89 -3.83 12.48
CA VAL A 21 -1.56 -2.92 13.41
C VAL A 21 -2.11 -3.70 14.59
N TRP A 22 -1.94 -3.19 15.78
CA TRP A 22 -2.58 -3.72 16.99
C TRP A 22 -2.98 -2.61 17.95
N ASP A 23 -3.72 -2.93 19.00
CA ASP A 23 -4.16 -1.96 20.00
C ASP A 23 -3.02 -1.71 21.01
N GLY A 24 -2.70 -0.44 21.23
CA GLY A 24 -1.63 -0.02 22.14
C GLY A 24 -1.82 -0.40 23.61
N LYS A 25 -3.03 -0.86 24.00
CA LYS A 25 -3.24 -1.46 25.32
C LYS A 25 -2.44 -2.76 25.52
N TYR A 26 -2.07 -3.44 24.41
CA TYR A 26 -1.20 -4.60 24.43
C TYR A 26 0.24 -4.10 24.25
N THR A 27 1.06 -4.29 25.26
CA THR A 27 2.45 -3.83 25.30
C THR A 27 3.43 -4.81 24.64
N ASP A 28 2.90 -5.84 23.97
CA ASP A 28 3.67 -6.79 23.19
C ASP A 28 4.33 -6.11 22.01
N ASP A 29 5.53 -6.56 21.68
CA ASP A 29 6.32 -6.06 20.57
C ASP A 29 6.11 -6.99 19.37
N LEU A 30 5.12 -6.65 18.55
CA LEU A 30 4.82 -7.42 17.34
C LEU A 30 5.61 -6.83 16.17
N ASP A 31 6.38 -7.68 15.49
CA ASP A 31 7.19 -7.32 14.34
C ASP A 31 6.67 -7.97 13.07
N ILE A 32 6.60 -7.19 12.00
CA ILE A 32 6.30 -7.71 10.67
C ILE A 32 7.56 -8.25 9.99
N HIS A 33 7.41 -9.37 9.30
CA HIS A 33 8.43 -9.98 8.47
C HIS A 33 7.87 -10.21 7.08
N VAL A 34 8.51 -9.64 6.07
CA VAL A 34 8.09 -9.76 4.66
C VAL A 34 9.21 -10.45 3.89
N ILE A 35 8.94 -11.65 3.40
CA ILE A 35 9.91 -12.47 2.67
C ILE A 35 9.61 -12.42 1.18
N LEU A 36 10.60 -12.00 0.40
CA LEU A 36 10.56 -11.95 -1.05
C LEU A 36 10.76 -13.36 -1.65
N HIS A 37 10.44 -13.51 -2.92
CA HIS A 37 10.58 -14.81 -3.63
C HIS A 37 12.03 -15.33 -3.69
N ASP A 38 13.04 -14.45 -3.61
CA ASP A 38 14.46 -14.80 -3.56
C ASP A 38 14.97 -15.14 -2.15
N GLY A 39 14.07 -15.14 -1.14
CA GLY A 39 14.38 -15.39 0.27
C GLY A 39 14.86 -14.17 1.03
N THR A 40 15.01 -13.00 0.39
CA THR A 40 15.32 -11.75 1.09
C THR A 40 14.20 -11.42 2.07
N GLU A 41 14.54 -11.10 3.31
CA GLU A 41 13.60 -10.78 4.38
C GLU A 41 13.72 -9.31 4.77
N ILE A 42 12.58 -8.60 4.76
CA ILE A 42 12.44 -7.24 5.26
C ILE A 42 11.84 -7.32 6.66
N TYR A 43 12.54 -6.79 7.64
CA TYR A 43 12.17 -6.77 9.05
C TYR A 43 13.06 -5.74 9.77
N TYR A 44 12.92 -5.56 11.09
CA TYR A 44 13.69 -4.57 11.86
C TYR A 44 15.21 -4.65 11.66
N GLY A 45 15.77 -5.87 11.49
CA GLY A 45 17.21 -6.10 11.27
C GLY A 45 17.69 -5.88 9.83
N CYS A 46 16.77 -5.86 8.86
CA CYS A 46 17.03 -5.55 7.45
C CYS A 46 15.89 -4.71 6.89
N ARG A 47 15.94 -3.41 7.15
CA ARG A 47 14.82 -2.49 6.86
C ARG A 47 14.69 -2.12 5.39
N LYS A 48 15.69 -2.38 4.55
CA LYS A 48 15.67 -1.98 3.13
C LYS A 48 16.41 -2.99 2.27
N ALA A 49 15.72 -3.58 1.31
CA ALA A 49 16.32 -4.40 0.26
C ALA A 49 15.36 -4.52 -0.93
N ARG A 50 15.91 -4.72 -2.14
CA ARG A 50 15.15 -5.03 -3.36
C ARG A 50 13.99 -4.06 -3.67
N GLY A 51 14.14 -2.80 -3.34
CA GLY A 51 13.07 -1.79 -3.51
C GLY A 51 11.99 -1.81 -2.44
N CYS A 52 12.07 -2.71 -1.46
CA CYS A 52 11.18 -2.76 -0.31
C CYS A 52 11.79 -2.06 0.89
N ILE A 53 10.97 -1.39 1.69
CA ILE A 53 11.41 -0.59 2.83
C ILE A 53 10.43 -0.78 3.99
N LEU A 54 10.95 -1.13 5.17
CA LEU A 54 10.24 -0.97 6.43
C LEU A 54 10.28 0.52 6.80
N ASP A 55 9.24 1.25 6.41
CA ASP A 55 9.17 2.72 6.54
C ASP A 55 8.96 3.13 7.99
N PHE A 56 8.15 2.36 8.69
CA PHE A 56 7.78 2.61 10.05
C PHE A 56 7.84 1.32 10.85
N ASP A 57 8.48 1.39 12.00
CA ASP A 57 8.73 0.30 12.94
C ASP A 57 8.29 0.82 14.31
N ALA A 58 7.17 0.31 14.80
CA ALA A 58 6.62 0.65 16.08
C ALA A 58 7.42 -0.04 17.19
N ASN A 59 8.54 0.54 17.55
CA ASN A 59 9.17 0.16 18.82
C ASN A 59 8.22 0.56 19.95
N VAL A 60 7.47 -0.37 20.49
CA VAL A 60 6.53 -0.13 21.59
C VAL A 60 7.30 0.23 22.87
N THR A 61 7.72 1.49 22.92
CA THR A 61 7.99 2.16 24.17
C THR A 61 6.66 2.65 24.70
N HIS A 62 6.32 2.30 25.92
CA HIS A 62 5.10 2.63 26.65
C HIS A 62 4.41 3.92 26.16
N GLY A 63 3.21 3.85 25.62
CA GLY A 63 2.32 4.97 25.36
C GLY A 63 1.91 5.23 23.92
N GLU A 64 2.24 4.38 22.95
CA GLU A 64 1.63 4.51 21.62
C GLU A 64 0.19 3.97 21.67
N GLU A 65 -0.77 4.85 21.34
CA GLU A 65 -2.19 4.48 21.35
C GLU A 65 -2.53 3.46 20.26
N GLU A 66 -1.80 3.48 19.13
CA GLU A 66 -2.02 2.62 17.97
C GLU A 66 -0.67 2.28 17.32
N PRO A 67 0.01 1.21 17.75
CA PRO A 67 1.25 0.78 17.14
C PRO A 67 1.00 0.27 15.72
N VAL A 68 1.84 0.74 14.79
CA VAL A 68 1.78 0.39 13.37
C VAL A 68 3.19 0.10 12.89
N GLU A 69 3.36 -1.00 12.16
CA GLU A 69 4.53 -1.23 11.32
C GLU A 69 4.12 -1.22 9.86
N ASN A 70 4.91 -0.62 8.99
CA ASN A 70 4.59 -0.52 7.59
C ASN A 70 5.76 -0.87 6.70
N VAL A 71 5.53 -1.77 5.75
CA VAL A 71 6.48 -2.13 4.70
C VAL A 71 5.95 -1.65 3.36
N SER A 72 6.67 -0.72 2.74
CA SER A 72 6.46 -0.33 1.36
C SER A 72 7.13 -1.35 0.44
N VAL A 73 6.43 -1.86 -0.54
CA VAL A 73 6.90 -2.89 -1.45
C VAL A 73 6.72 -2.50 -2.91
N VAL A 74 7.36 -3.25 -3.80
CA VAL A 74 7.18 -3.16 -5.25
C VAL A 74 6.30 -4.30 -5.75
N LEU A 75 6.00 -4.34 -7.05
CA LEU A 75 5.32 -5.49 -7.68
C LEU A 75 6.06 -6.78 -7.38
N GLY A 76 5.34 -7.84 -7.04
CA GLY A 76 5.92 -9.14 -6.72
C GLY A 76 5.09 -9.94 -5.72
N THR A 77 5.60 -11.12 -5.38
CA THR A 77 4.99 -12.04 -4.43
C THR A 77 5.76 -12.03 -3.11
N TYR A 78 5.02 -11.92 -2.02
CA TYR A 78 5.57 -11.78 -0.67
C TYR A 78 4.91 -12.76 0.28
N LYS A 79 5.72 -13.46 1.07
CA LYS A 79 5.25 -14.22 2.22
C LYS A 79 5.32 -13.32 3.46
N ILE A 80 4.21 -13.22 4.17
CA ILE A 80 4.03 -12.30 5.29
C ILE A 80 3.91 -13.09 6.58
N LEU A 81 4.77 -12.78 7.54
CA LEU A 81 4.77 -13.37 8.86
C LEU A 81 4.74 -12.26 9.91
N VAL A 82 4.29 -12.63 11.11
CA VAL A 82 4.36 -11.77 12.30
C VAL A 82 5.11 -12.53 13.39
N ASN A 83 6.04 -11.84 14.02
CA ASN A 83 6.75 -12.30 15.21
C ASN A 83 6.24 -11.51 16.41
N ASN A 84 6.17 -12.15 17.58
CA ASN A 84 6.06 -11.45 18.85
C ASN A 84 7.45 -11.45 19.49
N TYR A 85 8.22 -10.41 19.23
CA TYR A 85 9.59 -10.30 19.67
C TYR A 85 9.70 -10.26 21.20
N THR A 86 8.86 -9.46 21.83
CA THR A 86 8.80 -9.37 23.28
C THR A 86 7.36 -9.49 23.75
N ARG A 87 7.04 -10.67 24.28
CA ARG A 87 5.74 -10.89 24.89
C ARG A 87 5.68 -10.28 26.28
N ARG A 88 4.69 -9.42 26.50
CA ARG A 88 4.46 -8.75 27.79
C ARG A 88 3.05 -8.99 28.32
N THR A 89 2.10 -9.27 27.42
CA THR A 89 0.71 -9.55 27.77
C THR A 89 0.52 -11.03 28.12
N CYS A 90 -0.17 -11.32 29.22
CA CYS A 90 -0.48 -12.70 29.63
C CYS A 90 -1.62 -13.34 28.82
N GLY A 91 -2.38 -12.55 28.08
CA GLY A 91 -3.53 -12.97 27.29
C GLY A 91 -3.25 -13.13 25.81
N ASP A 92 -4.30 -13.29 25.06
CA ASP A 92 -4.29 -13.25 23.60
C ASP A 92 -4.12 -11.81 23.13
N VAL A 93 -3.36 -11.60 22.05
CA VAL A 93 -3.14 -10.28 21.46
C VAL A 93 -3.71 -10.24 20.06
N PRO A 94 -4.89 -9.62 19.85
CA PRO A 94 -5.44 -9.38 18.51
C PRO A 94 -4.60 -8.40 17.73
N PHE A 95 -4.43 -8.67 16.44
CA PHE A 95 -3.74 -7.78 15.50
C PHE A 95 -4.34 -7.91 14.10
N GLN A 96 -4.01 -6.98 13.23
CA GLN A 96 -4.40 -7.00 11.83
C GLN A 96 -3.19 -6.85 10.93
N VAL A 97 -3.16 -7.59 9.84
CA VAL A 97 -2.28 -7.32 8.70
C VAL A 97 -3.13 -6.80 7.55
N ILE A 98 -2.74 -5.65 7.01
CA ILE A 98 -3.52 -4.91 6.04
C ILE A 98 -2.69 -4.69 4.80
N ILE A 99 -3.24 -5.07 3.66
CA ILE A 99 -2.63 -4.89 2.36
C ILE A 99 -3.35 -3.76 1.63
N ARG A 100 -2.58 -2.77 1.15
CA ARG A 100 -3.08 -1.63 0.38
C ARG A 100 -2.40 -1.58 -0.97
N GLN A 101 -3.20 -1.22 -1.97
CA GLN A 101 -2.75 -0.95 -3.32
C GLN A 101 -3.42 0.33 -3.82
N ASP A 102 -2.64 1.26 -4.35
CA ASP A 102 -3.12 2.55 -4.86
C ASP A 102 -3.96 3.34 -3.82
N GLY A 103 -3.57 3.26 -2.53
CA GLY A 103 -4.27 3.92 -1.43
C GLY A 103 -5.55 3.21 -0.95
N VAL A 104 -5.92 2.09 -1.57
CA VAL A 104 -7.12 1.31 -1.23
C VAL A 104 -6.72 0.06 -0.47
N ILE A 105 -7.47 -0.28 0.59
CA ILE A 105 -7.33 -1.56 1.28
C ILE A 105 -7.89 -2.64 0.35
N VAL A 106 -7.04 -3.60 -0.02
CA VAL A 106 -7.42 -4.73 -0.89
C VAL A 106 -7.61 -6.02 -0.12
N GLU A 107 -6.90 -6.20 1.01
CA GLU A 107 -7.03 -7.36 1.89
C GLU A 107 -6.81 -6.94 3.35
N THR A 108 -7.47 -7.64 4.26
CA THR A 108 -7.27 -7.52 5.71
C THR A 108 -7.30 -8.91 6.33
N TYR A 109 -6.30 -9.19 7.15
CA TYR A 109 -6.19 -10.43 7.92
C TYR A 109 -6.33 -10.09 9.39
N ASP A 110 -7.44 -10.53 10.01
CA ASP A 110 -7.69 -10.43 11.44
C ASP A 110 -7.13 -11.65 12.12
N GLU A 111 -6.14 -11.49 12.98
CA GLU A 111 -5.40 -12.57 13.60
C GLU A 111 -5.28 -12.36 15.12
N ILE A 112 -4.93 -13.43 15.80
CA ILE A 112 -4.70 -13.42 17.23
C ILE A 112 -3.37 -14.10 17.52
N TRP A 113 -2.47 -13.43 18.23
CA TRP A 113 -1.33 -14.07 18.85
C TRP A 113 -1.79 -14.77 20.13
N PRO A 114 -1.86 -16.10 20.15
CA PRO A 114 -2.46 -16.80 21.27
C PRO A 114 -1.55 -16.81 22.50
N ARG A 115 -2.15 -16.76 23.68
CA ARG A 115 -1.44 -16.69 24.96
C ARG A 115 -0.41 -17.82 25.20
N HIS A 116 -0.61 -18.99 24.60
CA HIS A 116 0.28 -20.14 24.75
C HIS A 116 1.46 -20.13 23.78
N ARG A 117 1.49 -19.21 22.81
CA ARG A 117 2.58 -19.12 21.83
C ARG A 117 3.76 -18.33 22.39
N HIS A 118 4.97 -18.84 22.17
CA HIS A 118 6.17 -18.26 22.74
C HIS A 118 6.62 -16.98 22.06
N SER A 119 7.42 -16.16 22.78
CA SER A 119 8.18 -15.07 22.17
C SER A 119 9.17 -15.61 21.16
N GLY A 120 9.39 -14.88 20.09
CA GLY A 120 10.31 -15.24 19.01
C GLY A 120 9.77 -16.21 17.98
N ASP A 121 8.58 -16.83 18.21
CA ASP A 121 7.91 -17.61 17.18
C ASP A 121 7.46 -16.70 16.04
N LYS A 122 7.44 -17.25 14.83
CA LYS A 122 6.88 -16.57 13.66
C LYS A 122 5.55 -17.21 13.26
N MET A 123 4.51 -16.39 13.14
CA MET A 123 3.20 -16.81 12.62
C MET A 123 3.12 -16.48 11.13
N ASN A 124 2.84 -17.49 10.31
CA ASN A 124 2.58 -17.28 8.90
C ASN A 124 1.16 -16.74 8.71
N ILE A 125 1.05 -15.57 8.09
CA ILE A 125 -0.24 -14.89 7.84
C ILE A 125 -0.76 -15.26 6.46
N CYS A 126 -0.01 -14.92 5.42
CA CYS A 126 -0.41 -15.19 4.04
C CYS A 126 0.77 -15.10 3.07
N THR A 127 0.49 -15.45 1.83
CA THR A 127 1.31 -15.09 0.67
C THR A 127 0.47 -14.21 -0.24
N TYR A 128 0.96 -13.02 -0.55
CA TYR A 128 0.24 -12.04 -1.38
C TYR A 128 1.06 -11.64 -2.61
N THR A 129 0.38 -11.45 -3.74
CA THR A 129 1.00 -10.99 -4.99
C THR A 129 0.45 -9.64 -5.39
N PHE A 130 1.32 -8.61 -5.40
CA PHE A 130 1.00 -7.32 -5.97
C PHE A 130 1.20 -7.36 -7.48
N LYS A 131 0.14 -7.03 -8.22
CA LYS A 131 0.12 -6.91 -9.68
C LYS A 131 -0.29 -5.49 -10.07
N GLU A 132 0.08 -5.05 -11.26
CA GLU A 132 -0.50 -3.82 -11.79
C GLU A 132 -2.02 -3.94 -11.85
N SER A 133 -2.69 -2.88 -11.41
CA SER A 133 -4.14 -2.76 -11.61
C SER A 133 -4.38 -2.77 -13.12
N ALA A 134 -5.32 -3.59 -13.59
CA ALA A 134 -5.77 -3.51 -14.97
C ALA A 134 -6.15 -2.04 -15.26
N PRO A 135 -5.83 -1.50 -16.46
CA PRO A 135 -6.30 -0.18 -16.82
C PRO A 135 -7.80 -0.14 -16.59
N VAL A 136 -8.29 0.81 -15.80
CA VAL A 136 -9.71 1.06 -15.69
C VAL A 136 -10.10 1.53 -17.10
N GLU A 137 -10.71 0.68 -17.91
CA GLU A 137 -11.41 1.14 -19.09
C GLU A 137 -12.48 2.09 -18.57
N LEU A 138 -12.21 3.39 -18.76
CA LEU A 138 -13.24 4.40 -18.59
C LEU A 138 -14.34 4.05 -19.57
N VAL A 139 -15.36 3.33 -19.10
CA VAL A 139 -16.59 3.09 -19.85
C VAL A 139 -17.28 4.44 -19.93
N MET A 140 -16.82 5.27 -20.88
CA MET A 140 -17.48 6.52 -21.20
C MET A 140 -18.88 6.20 -21.70
N SER A 141 -19.86 6.86 -21.12
CA SER A 141 -21.22 6.81 -21.63
C SER A 141 -21.23 7.29 -23.10
N ASP A 142 -22.23 6.86 -23.88
CA ASP A 142 -22.35 7.30 -25.28
C ASP A 142 -22.45 8.83 -25.39
N ALA A 143 -22.99 9.49 -24.39
CA ALA A 143 -23.05 10.95 -24.30
C ALA A 143 -21.66 11.58 -24.10
N GLU A 144 -20.80 11.00 -23.28
CA GLU A 144 -19.42 11.45 -23.07
C GLU A 144 -18.55 11.21 -24.29
N LYS A 145 -18.71 10.05 -24.97
CA LYS A 145 -18.04 9.77 -26.26
C LYS A 145 -18.41 10.78 -27.33
N ARG A 146 -19.71 11.16 -27.44
CA ARG A 146 -20.17 12.18 -28.37
C ARG A 146 -19.59 13.56 -28.05
N ARG A 147 -19.50 13.95 -26.79
CA ARG A 147 -18.90 15.22 -26.36
C ARG A 147 -17.41 15.26 -26.67
N ALA A 148 -16.67 14.19 -26.38
CA ALA A 148 -15.25 14.08 -26.69
C ALA A 148 -15.00 14.17 -28.20
N ALA A 149 -15.77 13.45 -29.03
CA ALA A 149 -15.67 13.49 -30.48
C ALA A 149 -16.01 14.87 -31.06
N ALA A 150 -17.03 15.56 -30.53
CA ALA A 150 -17.38 16.92 -30.94
C ALA A 150 -16.26 17.93 -30.60
N HIS A 151 -15.65 17.81 -29.42
CA HIS A 151 -14.55 18.66 -28.98
C HIS A 151 -13.30 18.44 -29.84
N GLU A 152 -12.97 17.20 -30.17
CA GLU A 152 -11.83 16.85 -31.02
C GLU A 152 -12.01 17.41 -32.44
N LYS A 153 -13.23 17.31 -32.99
CA LYS A 153 -13.57 17.87 -34.29
C LYS A 153 -13.42 19.40 -34.31
N GLU A 154 -13.96 20.09 -33.30
CA GLU A 154 -13.87 21.55 -33.18
C GLU A 154 -12.39 21.98 -33.06
N TRP A 155 -11.59 21.25 -32.29
CA TRP A 155 -10.16 21.54 -32.10
C TRP A 155 -9.39 21.33 -33.40
N THR A 156 -9.65 20.26 -34.15
CA THR A 156 -9.01 19.96 -35.43
C THR A 156 -9.37 21.01 -36.51
N GLU A 157 -10.64 21.44 -36.59
CA GLU A 157 -11.08 22.49 -37.50
C GLU A 157 -10.44 23.85 -37.18
N LYS A 158 -10.24 24.18 -35.90
CA LYS A 158 -9.71 25.46 -35.44
C LYS A 158 -8.18 25.58 -35.57
N PHE A 159 -7.45 24.46 -35.43
CA PHE A 159 -6.00 24.40 -35.38
C PHE A 159 -5.37 23.53 -36.50
N SER A 160 -6.10 23.25 -37.56
CA SER A 160 -5.59 22.50 -38.70
C SER A 160 -4.46 23.28 -39.38
N PRO A 161 -3.31 22.65 -39.72
CA PRO A 161 -2.20 23.31 -40.42
C PRO A 161 -2.58 23.86 -41.80
N GLU A 162 -3.63 23.36 -42.46
CA GLU A 162 -4.14 23.87 -43.73
C GLU A 162 -4.72 25.29 -43.63
N VAL A 163 -5.29 25.67 -42.47
CA VAL A 163 -5.80 27.03 -42.23
C VAL A 163 -4.68 28.03 -42.10
N ASN A 164 -3.49 27.63 -41.62
CA ASN A 164 -2.34 28.50 -41.48
C ASN A 164 -1.60 28.77 -42.84
N LEU A 165 -1.66 27.86 -43.79
CA LEU A 165 -1.07 28.04 -45.11
C LEU A 165 -1.85 29.05 -45.96
N ALA A 166 -3.17 29.07 -45.87
CA ALA A 166 -4.04 30.02 -46.60
C ALA A 166 -3.86 31.48 -46.10
N THR A 167 -3.44 31.70 -44.86
CA THR A 167 -3.18 33.02 -44.30
C THR A 167 -1.80 33.55 -44.63
N LEU A 168 -0.83 32.72 -45.02
CA LEU A 168 0.53 33.13 -45.40
C LEU A 168 0.66 33.56 -46.87
N GLU A 169 -0.28 33.14 -47.74
CA GLU A 169 -0.28 33.55 -49.18
C GLU A 169 -0.95 34.90 -49.44
N SER A 170 -1.50 35.56 -48.43
CA SER A 170 -2.24 36.82 -48.60
C SER A 170 -1.47 38.09 -48.13
N PHE A 171 -0.16 38.02 -47.96
CA PHE A 171 0.67 39.20 -47.76
C PHE A 171 1.40 39.57 -49.07
N PRO A 172 1.21 40.82 -49.59
CA PRO A 172 1.88 41.30 -50.77
C PRO A 172 3.36 41.58 -50.54
#